data_0210905bf3e0e97fdbb0146432111eb1
#
_entry.id   0210905bf3e0e97fdbb0146432111eb1
#
_cell.length_a   1.000
_cell.length_b   1.000
_cell.length_c   1.000
_cell.angle_alpha   90.00
_cell.angle_beta   90.00
_cell.angle_gamma   90.00
#
_symmetry.space_group_name_H-M   'P 1'
#
loop_
_entity.id
_entity.type
_entity.pdbx_description
1 polymer ?
#
loop_
_entity_poly.entity_id
_entity_poly.type
_entity_poly.pdbx_seq_one_letter_code
_entity_poly.pdbx_strand_id
1 'polypeptide(L)'
;MKLAEQHRSTERVLDILELVAQDGRPHYTLTQISQRLDAPKSSLLPILRTLHQRGYLFFEESSATYSIGFKAYEIGTGYIRNGSIDDDIILLLRDITRGCA
;
A
#
# COMPACT_ATOMS: atom_id res chain seq x y z
N MET A 1 -0.88 -20.10 22.83
CA MET A 1 -0.38 -18.81 22.58
C MET A 1 -1.20 -18.00 21.62
N LYS A 2 -1.31 -16.74 21.89
CA LYS A 2 -2.12 -15.92 21.07
C LYS A 2 -1.31 -15.29 20.00
N LEU A 3 -1.13 -16.00 18.95
CA LEU A 3 -0.46 -15.42 17.80
C LEU A 3 -1.21 -14.28 17.23
N ALA A 4 -2.46 -14.22 17.56
CA ALA A 4 -3.34 -13.32 16.89
C ALA A 4 -3.49 -11.98 17.55
N GLU A 5 -2.70 -11.72 18.53
CA GLU A 5 -2.78 -10.42 19.16
C GLU A 5 -2.12 -9.38 18.28
N GLN A 6 -2.70 -9.17 17.13
CA GLN A 6 -2.20 -8.18 16.20
C GLN A 6 -2.81 -6.84 16.49
N HIS A 7 -2.03 -5.80 16.30
CA HIS A 7 -2.50 -4.45 16.52
C HIS A 7 -3.37 -4.03 15.35
N ARG A 8 -4.64 -3.77 15.62
CA ARG A 8 -5.62 -3.54 14.56
C ARG A 8 -5.28 -2.35 13.67
N SER A 9 -4.85 -1.25 14.26
CA SER A 9 -4.50 -0.08 13.46
C SER A 9 -3.31 -0.32 12.57
N THR A 10 -2.34 -1.06 13.07
CA THR A 10 -1.15 -1.40 12.28
C THR A 10 -1.53 -2.31 11.12
N GLU A 11 -2.39 -3.28 11.38
CA GLU A 11 -2.86 -4.15 10.30
C GLU A 11 -3.56 -3.36 9.21
N ARG A 12 -4.35 -2.38 9.59
CA ARG A 12 -5.06 -1.57 8.62
C ARG A 12 -4.11 -0.74 7.77
N VAL A 13 -3.01 -0.26 8.35
CA VAL A 13 -1.99 0.43 7.57
C VAL A 13 -1.48 -0.48 6.46
N LEU A 14 -1.12 -1.70 6.82
CA LEU A 14 -0.59 -2.66 5.86
C LEU A 14 -1.64 -3.04 4.81
N ASP A 15 -2.88 -3.26 5.26
CA ASP A 15 -3.96 -3.60 4.35
C ASP A 15 -4.20 -2.50 3.32
N ILE A 16 -4.17 -1.25 3.75
CA ILE A 16 -4.34 -0.12 2.86
C ILE A 16 -3.22 -0.08 1.82
N LEU A 17 -1.98 -0.20 2.27
CA LEU A 17 -0.84 -0.15 1.35
C LEU A 17 -0.89 -1.28 0.35
N GLU A 18 -1.23 -2.47 0.81
CA GLU A 18 -1.33 -3.63 -0.08
C GLU A 18 -2.47 -3.48 -1.08
N LEU A 19 -3.56 -2.86 -0.65
CA LEU A 19 -4.70 -2.64 -1.53
C LEU A 19 -4.34 -1.67 -2.66
N VAL A 20 -3.72 -0.54 -2.33
CA VAL A 20 -3.42 0.47 -3.33
C VAL A 20 -2.19 0.11 -4.18
N ALA A 21 -1.42 -0.88 -3.77
CA ALA A 21 -0.24 -1.30 -4.50
C ALA A 21 -0.51 -2.40 -5.51
N GLN A 22 -1.77 -2.76 -5.71
CA GLN A 22 -2.12 -3.81 -6.64
C GLN A 22 -1.82 -3.41 -8.08
N ASP A 23 -1.79 -4.42 -8.94
CA ASP A 23 -1.54 -4.20 -10.36
C ASP A 23 -2.55 -3.22 -10.94
N GLY A 24 -2.08 -2.35 -11.86
CA GLY A 24 -2.97 -1.39 -12.48
C GLY A 24 -3.06 -0.08 -11.72
N ARG A 25 -2.35 0.04 -10.61
CA ARG A 25 -2.34 1.26 -9.79
C ARG A 25 -3.75 1.75 -9.49
N PRO A 26 -4.52 0.97 -8.76
CA PRO A 26 -5.90 1.35 -8.51
C PRO A 26 -6.03 2.64 -7.70
N HIS A 27 -7.10 3.34 -7.94
CA HIS A 27 -7.46 4.55 -7.20
C HIS A 27 -8.74 4.26 -6.45
N TYR A 28 -8.73 4.48 -5.15
CA TYR A 28 -9.88 4.15 -4.31
C TYR A 28 -10.35 5.36 -3.52
N THR A 29 -11.66 5.56 -3.46
CA THR A 29 -12.24 6.52 -2.54
C THR A 29 -12.23 5.95 -1.12
N LEU A 30 -12.44 6.81 -0.13
CA LEU A 30 -12.57 6.35 1.25
C LEU A 30 -13.67 5.29 1.38
N THR A 31 -14.79 5.50 0.71
CA THR A 31 -15.89 4.55 0.75
C THR A 31 -15.47 3.19 0.19
N GLN A 32 -14.76 3.19 -0.92
CA GLN A 32 -14.30 1.94 -1.51
C GLN A 32 -13.29 1.22 -0.61
N ILE A 33 -12.39 1.96 0.01
CA ILE A 33 -11.43 1.36 0.93
C ILE A 33 -12.17 0.76 2.14
N SER A 34 -13.13 1.50 2.67
CA SER A 34 -13.95 1.02 3.77
C SER A 34 -14.64 -0.29 3.44
N GLN A 35 -15.21 -0.38 2.24
CA GLN A 35 -15.87 -1.59 1.80
C GLN A 35 -14.91 -2.75 1.59
N ARG A 36 -13.78 -2.47 0.94
CA ARG A 36 -12.80 -3.51 0.65
C ARG A 36 -12.17 -4.10 1.90
N LEU A 37 -11.93 -3.26 2.90
CA LEU A 37 -11.28 -3.69 4.13
C LEU A 37 -12.28 -4.05 5.21
N ASP A 38 -13.56 -3.85 4.95
CA ASP A 38 -14.61 -4.09 5.93
C ASP A 38 -14.29 -3.36 7.24
N ALA A 39 -14.00 -2.08 7.13
CA ALA A 39 -13.61 -1.27 8.27
C ALA A 39 -14.34 0.08 8.22
N PRO A 40 -14.72 0.63 9.40
CA PRO A 40 -15.43 1.90 9.43
C PRO A 40 -14.57 3.04 8.88
N LYS A 41 -15.21 3.95 8.18
CA LYS A 41 -14.53 5.12 7.63
C LYS A 41 -13.84 5.93 8.71
N SER A 42 -14.48 6.02 9.89
CA SER A 42 -13.92 6.80 11.00
C SER A 42 -12.60 6.22 11.49
N SER A 43 -12.41 4.91 11.38
CA SER A 43 -11.15 4.28 11.77
C SER A 43 -10.08 4.47 10.71
N LEU A 44 -10.49 4.52 9.46
CA LEU A 44 -9.56 4.58 8.33
C LEU A 44 -9.04 5.99 8.07
N LEU A 45 -9.88 6.99 8.26
CA LEU A 45 -9.53 8.34 7.88
C LEU A 45 -8.25 8.88 8.54
N PRO A 46 -8.06 8.71 9.85
CA PRO A 46 -6.79 9.17 10.45
C PRO A 46 -5.57 8.44 9.87
N ILE A 47 -5.73 7.17 9.56
CA ILE A 47 -4.65 6.39 8.98
C ILE A 47 -4.33 6.91 7.58
N LEU A 48 -5.36 7.12 6.77
CA LEU A 48 -5.18 7.62 5.42
C LEU A 48 -4.52 9.00 5.42
N ARG A 49 -4.92 9.86 6.35
CA ARG A 49 -4.31 11.18 6.47
C ARG A 49 -2.84 11.09 6.78
N THR A 50 -2.47 10.23 7.72
CA THR A 50 -1.07 10.09 8.10
C THR A 50 -0.26 9.52 6.94
N LEU A 51 -0.77 8.51 6.28
CA LEU A 51 -0.08 7.93 5.15
C LEU A 51 0.10 8.94 4.02
N HIS A 52 -0.92 9.76 3.78
CA HIS A 52 -0.83 10.78 2.76
C HIS A 52 0.19 11.86 3.15
N GLN A 53 0.14 12.33 4.39
CA GLN A 53 1.07 13.35 4.86
C GLN A 53 2.52 12.90 4.76
N ARG A 54 2.76 11.61 4.94
CA ARG A 54 4.11 11.08 4.90
C ARG A 54 4.53 10.57 3.53
N GLY A 55 3.68 10.76 2.53
CA GLY A 55 4.02 10.42 1.16
C GLY A 55 3.81 8.98 0.76
N TYR A 56 3.21 8.16 1.64
CA TYR A 56 2.93 6.77 1.30
C TYR A 56 1.71 6.61 0.42
N LEU A 57 0.81 7.59 0.48
CA LEU A 57 -0.36 7.61 -0.39
C LEU A 57 -0.39 8.93 -1.13
N PHE A 58 -0.91 8.87 -2.35
CA PHE A 58 -1.21 10.03 -3.15
C PHE A 58 -2.72 10.25 -3.11
N PHE A 59 -3.16 11.49 -2.92
CA PHE A 59 -4.57 11.82 -2.90
C PHE A 59 -4.90 12.77 -4.04
N GLU A 60 -5.84 12.36 -4.88
CA GLU A 60 -6.30 13.15 -6.01
C GLU A 60 -7.56 13.88 -5.58
N GLU A 61 -7.50 15.21 -5.50
CA GLU A 61 -8.64 15.99 -4.99
C GLU A 61 -9.84 15.92 -5.91
N SER A 62 -9.61 15.94 -7.21
CA SER A 62 -10.71 16.00 -8.15
C SER A 62 -11.62 14.77 -8.09
N SER A 63 -11.05 13.62 -7.81
CA SER A 63 -11.80 12.37 -7.72
C SER A 63 -11.95 11.88 -6.27
N ALA A 64 -11.29 12.54 -5.34
CA ALA A 64 -11.25 12.14 -3.93
C ALA A 64 -10.78 10.69 -3.77
N THR A 65 -9.72 10.33 -4.51
CA THR A 65 -9.20 8.97 -4.48
C THR A 65 -7.79 8.91 -3.93
N TYR A 66 -7.48 7.76 -3.33
CA TYR A 66 -6.16 7.45 -2.82
C TYR A 66 -5.50 6.41 -3.71
N SER A 67 -4.21 6.57 -3.93
CA SER A 67 -3.40 5.60 -4.65
C SER A 67 -2.02 5.55 -4.02
N ILE A 68 -1.17 4.64 -4.53
CA ILE A 68 0.16 4.45 -3.95
C ILE A 68 1.01 5.70 -4.16
N GLY A 69 1.73 6.10 -3.12
CA GLY A 69 2.54 7.30 -3.15
C GLY A 69 4.02 7.02 -3.35
N PHE A 70 4.77 8.10 -3.53
CA PHE A 70 6.18 8.03 -3.87
C PHE A 70 7.04 7.39 -2.78
N LYS A 71 6.67 7.58 -1.52
CA LYS A 71 7.49 7.05 -0.42
C LYS A 71 7.56 5.52 -0.43
N ALA A 72 6.50 4.87 -0.87
CA ALA A 72 6.51 3.41 -0.98
C ALA A 72 7.52 2.96 -2.03
N TYR A 73 7.62 3.71 -3.14
CA TYR A 73 8.61 3.44 -4.17
C TYR A 73 10.03 3.60 -3.60
N GLU A 74 10.25 4.67 -2.84
CA GLU A 74 11.56 4.92 -2.25
C GLU A 74 12.01 3.78 -1.35
N ILE A 75 11.11 3.28 -0.54
CA ILE A 75 11.45 2.18 0.36
C ILE A 75 11.85 0.94 -0.44
N GLY A 76 11.08 0.64 -1.48
CA GLY A 76 11.38 -0.51 -2.32
C GLY A 76 12.72 -0.40 -3.02
N THR A 77 13.02 0.79 -3.59
CA THR A 77 14.30 1.00 -4.27
C THR A 77 15.45 1.00 -3.27
N GLY A 78 15.20 1.45 -2.04
CA GLY A 78 16.21 1.42 -1.00
C GLY A 78 16.66 -0.01 -0.69
N TYR A 79 15.72 -0.92 -0.63
CA TYR A 79 16.04 -2.33 -0.43
C TYR A 79 16.92 -2.86 -1.54
N ILE A 80 16.59 -2.53 -2.77
CA ILE A 80 17.36 -2.98 -3.93
C ILE A 80 18.76 -2.35 -3.93
N ARG A 81 18.85 -1.03 -3.66
CA ARG A 81 20.12 -0.32 -3.69
C ARG A 81 21.12 -0.80 -2.64
N ASN A 82 20.62 -1.32 -1.53
CA ASN A 82 21.51 -1.75 -0.45
C ASN A 82 22.14 -3.11 -0.66
N GLY A 83 22.04 -3.62 -1.88
CA GLY A 83 22.71 -4.87 -2.23
C GLY A 83 22.04 -6.10 -1.66
N SER A 84 20.83 -5.95 -1.19
CA SER A 84 20.08 -7.08 -0.68
C SER A 84 19.37 -7.83 -1.77
N ILE A 85 19.71 -7.53 -3.01
CA ILE A 85 19.11 -8.22 -4.15
C ILE A 85 19.69 -9.61 -4.23
N ASP A 86 18.84 -10.60 -4.18
CA ASP A 86 19.26 -11.94 -4.48
C ASP A 86 18.51 -12.38 -5.74
N ASP A 87 18.86 -13.57 -6.22
CA ASP A 87 18.31 -14.06 -7.46
C ASP A 87 16.79 -14.21 -7.38
N ASP A 88 16.29 -14.54 -6.22
CA ASP A 88 14.85 -14.75 -6.04
C ASP A 88 14.08 -13.46 -6.26
N ILE A 89 14.60 -12.36 -5.76
CA ILE A 89 13.97 -11.07 -5.94
C ILE A 89 13.99 -10.64 -7.39
N ILE A 90 15.11 -10.86 -8.06
CA ILE A 90 15.24 -10.54 -9.47
C ILE A 90 14.22 -11.34 -10.30
N LEU A 91 14.09 -12.62 -9.99
CA LEU A 91 13.13 -13.45 -10.69
C LEU A 91 11.70 -13.00 -10.43
N LEU A 92 11.39 -12.63 -9.21
CA LEU A 92 10.07 -12.14 -8.87
C LEU A 92 9.73 -10.88 -9.67
N LEU A 93 10.67 -9.95 -9.75
CA LEU A 93 10.47 -8.72 -10.51
C LEU A 93 10.26 -9.00 -11.99
N ARG A 94 10.99 -9.95 -12.55
CA ARG A 94 10.81 -10.34 -13.94
C ARG A 94 9.43 -10.93 -14.19
N ASP A 95 8.97 -11.76 -13.26
CA ASP A 95 7.64 -12.36 -13.38
C ASP A 95 6.56 -11.31 -13.39
N ILE A 96 6.68 -10.32 -12.53
CA ILE A 96 5.73 -9.21 -12.48
C ILE A 96 5.73 -8.46 -13.81
N THR A 97 6.92 -8.16 -14.33
CA THR A 97 7.04 -7.44 -15.58
C THR A 97 6.42 -8.21 -16.73
N ARG A 98 6.65 -9.50 -16.78
CA ARG A 98 6.04 -10.33 -17.82
C ARG A 98 4.55 -10.39 -17.71
N GLY A 99 4.05 -10.48 -16.49
CA GLY A 99 2.62 -10.53 -16.26
C GLY A 99 1.90 -9.27 -16.69
N CYS A 100 2.61 -8.16 -16.76
CA CYS A 100 2.05 -6.90 -17.19
C CYS A 100 2.13 -6.66 -18.69
N ALA A 101 2.84 -7.52 -19.39
CA ALA A 101 3.07 -7.31 -20.82
C ALA A 101 1.84 -7.60 -21.67
#